data_ad70c601a8b38bd6b78762e0b469d622
#
_entry.id   ad70c601a8b38bd6b78762e0b469d622
#
_cell.length_a   1.000
_cell.length_b   1.000
_cell.length_c   1.000
_cell.angle_alpha   90.00
_cell.angle_beta   90.00
_cell.angle_gamma   90.00
#
_symmetry.space_group_name_H-M   'P 1'
#
loop_
_entity.id
_entity.type
_entity.pdbx_description
1 polymer ?
#
loop_
_entity_poly.entity_id
_entity_poly.type
_entity_poly.pdbx_seq_one_letter_code
_entity_poly.pdbx_strand_id
1 'polypeptide(L)'
;MSSSPYRKENGSSNEVSVTLTDEFGRSLTCNIEYSMDLEGQEYALLLPIDSPVEIFTWHGDEADEAAIPVEDESEIDKIFDTARVVLQEQNLTLRRTAVTLTVVGELPEFPEEDMAPDADPDEESEFEELMWLTSFYHEEQEYAIYTPLDPFFILARMNDDGNPELLSEEEFQRLEPMLPMLEDQFFDELD
;
A
#
# COMPACT_ATOMS: atom_id res chain seq x y z
N MET A 1 26.46 25.92 -2.30
CA MET A 1 27.52 24.98 -2.00
C MET A 1 26.94 23.71 -1.42
N SER A 2 26.20 23.00 -2.14
CA SER A 2 25.63 21.78 -1.60
C SER A 2 26.25 20.63 -2.32
N SER A 3 27.15 20.02 -1.63
CA SER A 3 27.61 18.72 -2.01
C SER A 3 26.49 17.74 -1.77
N SER A 4 25.94 17.25 -2.81
CA SER A 4 25.08 16.11 -2.79
C SER A 4 25.85 14.89 -2.30
N PRO A 5 25.47 14.27 -1.22
CA PRO A 5 26.09 13.04 -0.82
C PRO A 5 25.32 11.84 -1.33
N TYR A 6 25.34 11.64 -2.63
CA TYR A 6 25.07 10.30 -3.12
C TYR A 6 26.38 9.53 -3.05
N ARG A 7 26.72 9.12 -1.85
CA ARG A 7 27.77 8.19 -1.62
C ARG A 7 27.19 6.80 -1.66
N LYS A 8 27.37 6.17 -2.78
CA LYS A 8 27.14 4.74 -2.93
C LYS A 8 28.17 4.03 -2.07
N GLU A 9 27.87 3.82 -0.81
CA GLU A 9 28.67 2.94 0.03
C GLU A 9 28.09 1.53 -0.05
N ASN A 10 28.86 0.66 -0.67
CA ASN A 10 28.63 -0.76 -0.70
C ASN A 10 28.54 -1.32 0.72
N GLY A 11 27.44 -1.97 1.05
CA GLY A 11 27.42 -2.97 2.08
C GLY A 11 26.75 -2.64 3.41
N SER A 12 25.99 -1.56 3.49
CA SER A 12 24.99 -1.39 4.55
C SER A 12 23.69 -1.04 3.88
N SER A 13 22.66 -1.80 4.17
CA SER A 13 21.31 -1.42 3.82
C SER A 13 20.96 -0.12 4.55
N ASN A 14 21.49 1.00 4.05
CA ASN A 14 20.97 2.30 4.38
C ASN A 14 19.62 2.40 3.68
N GLU A 15 18.61 1.90 4.33
CA GLU A 15 17.24 2.11 3.92
C GLU A 15 16.99 3.61 3.91
N VAL A 16 17.01 4.19 2.71
CA VAL A 16 16.71 5.61 2.55
C VAL A 16 15.21 5.77 2.67
N SER A 17 14.77 6.38 3.75
CA SER A 17 13.35 6.66 3.94
C SER A 17 13.00 8.04 3.40
N VAL A 18 11.83 8.12 2.78
CA VAL A 18 11.26 9.35 2.23
C VAL A 18 9.82 9.48 2.68
N THR A 19 9.28 10.68 2.62
CA THR A 19 7.88 10.92 3.01
C THR A 19 7.09 11.42 1.81
N LEU A 20 6.06 10.65 1.41
CA LEU A 20 5.05 11.09 0.47
C LEU A 20 4.05 11.97 1.17
N THR A 21 3.61 13.03 0.52
CA THR A 21 2.54 13.90 1.01
C THR A 21 1.51 14.08 -0.10
N ASP A 22 0.24 13.91 0.24
CA ASP A 22 -0.85 14.11 -0.70
C ASP A 22 -1.35 15.57 -0.68
N GLU A 23 -2.31 15.87 -1.54
CA GLU A 23 -2.90 17.21 -1.64
C GLU A 23 -3.70 17.64 -0.40
N PHE A 24 -4.05 16.69 0.48
CA PHE A 24 -4.75 16.95 1.75
C PHE A 24 -3.80 17.17 2.93
N GLY A 25 -2.50 17.12 2.69
CA GLY A 25 -1.49 17.27 3.74
C GLY A 25 -1.22 16.00 4.55
N ARG A 26 -1.75 14.86 4.11
CA ARG A 26 -1.46 13.58 4.74
C ARG A 26 -0.12 13.06 4.24
N SER A 27 0.61 12.39 5.11
CA SER A 27 1.94 11.88 4.80
C SER A 27 2.02 10.37 4.96
N LEU A 28 2.94 9.76 4.23
CA LEU A 28 3.26 8.33 4.33
C LEU A 28 4.77 8.17 4.23
N THR A 29 5.38 7.62 5.25
CA THR A 29 6.81 7.35 5.25
C THR A 29 7.09 6.01 4.59
N CYS A 30 7.99 6.00 3.63
CA CYS A 30 8.32 4.83 2.83
C CYS A 30 9.84 4.66 2.74
N ASN A 31 10.27 3.43 2.49
CA ASN A 31 11.64 3.16 2.09
C ASN A 31 11.74 3.14 0.57
N ILE A 32 12.85 3.64 0.03
CA ILE A 32 13.13 3.52 -1.41
C ILE A 32 13.70 2.13 -1.66
N GLU A 33 12.96 1.30 -2.38
CA GLU A 33 13.41 -0.04 -2.74
C GLU A 33 14.18 -0.05 -4.06
N TYR A 34 13.74 0.76 -4.99
CA TYR A 34 14.35 0.85 -6.31
C TYR A 34 14.17 2.26 -6.88
N SER A 35 15.15 2.74 -7.62
CA SER A 35 15.04 4.01 -8.34
C SER A 35 15.57 3.88 -9.77
N MET A 36 15.00 4.65 -10.67
CA MET A 36 15.37 4.63 -12.08
C MET A 36 15.17 6.00 -12.72
N ASP A 37 15.93 6.22 -13.79
CA ASP A 37 15.79 7.39 -14.65
C ASP A 37 15.08 7.00 -15.95
N LEU A 38 13.98 7.68 -16.23
CA LEU A 38 13.26 7.55 -17.50
C LEU A 38 13.06 8.93 -18.11
N GLU A 39 13.51 9.10 -19.33
CA GLU A 39 13.34 10.34 -20.10
C GLU A 39 13.82 11.60 -19.36
N GLY A 40 14.87 11.47 -18.55
CA GLY A 40 15.43 12.57 -17.77
C GLY A 40 14.71 12.86 -16.46
N GLN A 41 13.73 12.02 -16.08
CA GLN A 41 13.01 12.10 -14.83
C GLN A 41 13.31 10.89 -13.95
N GLU A 42 13.62 11.13 -12.69
CA GLU A 42 13.85 10.07 -11.72
C GLU A 42 12.53 9.59 -11.13
N TYR A 43 12.35 8.29 -11.11
CA TYR A 43 11.23 7.60 -10.47
C TYR A 43 11.74 6.64 -9.42
N ALA A 44 10.96 6.43 -8.39
CA ALA A 44 11.32 5.51 -7.32
C ALA A 44 10.16 4.57 -7.00
N LEU A 45 10.49 3.34 -6.67
CA LEU A 45 9.56 2.36 -6.14
C LEU A 45 9.69 2.40 -4.62
N LEU A 46 8.60 2.75 -3.96
CA LEU A 46 8.56 3.00 -2.52
C LEU A 46 7.80 1.89 -1.81
N LEU A 47 8.31 1.48 -0.66
CA LEU A 47 7.63 0.52 0.21
C LEU A 47 7.26 1.21 1.52
N PRO A 48 5.96 1.30 1.86
CA PRO A 48 5.55 1.89 3.13
C PRO A 48 6.17 1.17 4.33
N ILE A 49 6.62 1.93 5.31
CA ILE A 49 7.17 1.38 6.55
C ILE A 49 6.06 0.78 7.40
N ASP A 50 4.94 1.49 7.51
CA ASP A 50 3.76 0.98 8.18
C ASP A 50 2.96 0.07 7.23
N SER A 51 2.28 -0.91 7.78
CA SER A 51 1.51 -1.88 7.00
C SER A 51 0.27 -1.23 6.40
N PRO A 52 0.11 -1.25 5.07
CA PRO A 52 -1.10 -0.74 4.44
C PRO A 52 -2.30 -1.63 4.75
N VAL A 53 -3.49 -1.01 4.85
CA VAL A 53 -4.74 -1.73 5.05
C VAL A 53 -5.81 -1.17 4.15
N GLU A 54 -6.76 -2.02 3.79
CA GLU A 54 -7.92 -1.66 2.99
C GLU A 54 -9.19 -2.06 3.74
N ILE A 55 -10.22 -1.24 3.61
CA ILE A 55 -11.52 -1.51 4.19
C ILE A 55 -12.47 -1.93 3.07
N PHE A 56 -13.16 -3.05 3.28
CA PHE A 56 -14.16 -3.57 2.35
C PHE A 56 -15.52 -3.57 3.00
N THR A 57 -16.55 -3.45 2.18
CA THR A 57 -17.94 -3.58 2.59
C THR A 57 -18.67 -4.50 1.61
N TRP A 58 -19.81 -4.99 1.99
CA TRP A 58 -20.64 -5.85 1.15
C TRP A 58 -21.96 -5.15 0.85
N HIS A 59 -22.29 -5.06 -0.44
CA HIS A 59 -23.57 -4.54 -0.89
C HIS A 59 -24.27 -5.61 -1.70
N GLY A 60 -25.49 -5.97 -1.32
CA GLY A 60 -26.33 -6.87 -2.09
C GLY A 60 -27.19 -7.79 -1.25
N ASP A 61 -28.19 -8.34 -1.91
CA ASP A 61 -29.01 -9.42 -1.35
C ASP A 61 -28.24 -10.74 -1.44
N GLU A 62 -28.34 -11.53 -0.42
CA GLU A 62 -27.65 -12.78 -0.05
C GLU A 62 -27.05 -13.69 -1.16
N ALA A 63 -27.35 -13.46 -2.43
CA ALA A 63 -26.87 -14.33 -3.52
C ALA A 63 -25.69 -13.78 -4.33
N ASP A 64 -25.40 -12.48 -4.24
CA ASP A 64 -24.35 -11.81 -4.99
C ASP A 64 -23.52 -10.85 -4.09
N GLU A 65 -23.13 -11.33 -2.91
CA GLU A 65 -22.33 -10.53 -2.01
C GLU A 65 -20.87 -10.43 -2.55
N ALA A 66 -20.60 -9.33 -3.24
CA ALA A 66 -19.26 -9.00 -3.65
C ALA A 66 -18.65 -8.01 -2.65
N ALA A 67 -17.43 -8.28 -2.21
CA ALA A 67 -16.67 -7.34 -1.41
C ALA A 67 -16.27 -6.15 -2.27
N ILE A 68 -16.56 -4.94 -1.81
CA ILE A 68 -16.27 -3.70 -2.52
C ILE A 68 -15.32 -2.87 -1.66
N PRO A 69 -14.17 -2.43 -2.20
CA PRO A 69 -13.30 -1.56 -1.42
C PRO A 69 -13.96 -0.20 -1.17
N VAL A 70 -13.80 0.30 0.06
CA VAL A 70 -14.31 1.62 0.44
C VAL A 70 -13.28 2.66 0.03
N GLU A 71 -13.56 3.38 -1.05
CA GLU A 71 -12.68 4.41 -1.60
C GLU A 71 -13.20 5.83 -1.35
N ASP A 72 -14.49 5.95 -1.03
CA ASP A 72 -15.11 7.26 -0.82
C ASP A 72 -14.62 7.89 0.49
N GLU A 73 -14.02 9.09 0.36
CA GLU A 73 -13.45 9.83 1.49
C GLU A 73 -14.50 10.13 2.57
N SER A 74 -15.73 10.44 2.19
CA SER A 74 -16.79 10.75 3.15
C SER A 74 -17.29 9.51 3.89
N GLU A 75 -17.26 8.36 3.24
CA GLU A 75 -17.59 7.09 3.89
C GLU A 75 -16.49 6.68 4.87
N ILE A 76 -15.23 6.82 4.45
CA ILE A 76 -14.07 6.58 5.34
C ILE A 76 -14.14 7.47 6.57
N ASP A 77 -14.46 8.76 6.42
CA ASP A 77 -14.60 9.68 7.55
C ASP A 77 -15.64 9.21 8.58
N LYS A 78 -16.72 8.62 8.12
CA LYS A 78 -17.78 8.11 9.01
C LYS A 78 -17.37 6.89 9.80
N ILE A 79 -16.60 5.98 9.19
CA ILE A 79 -16.23 4.70 9.78
C ILE A 79 -14.87 4.68 10.43
N PHE A 80 -14.04 5.70 10.19
CA PHE A 80 -12.64 5.74 10.62
C PHE A 80 -12.48 5.56 12.14
N ASP A 81 -13.25 6.27 12.95
CA ASP A 81 -13.16 6.18 14.40
C ASP A 81 -13.54 4.80 14.92
N THR A 82 -14.55 4.17 14.35
CA THR A 82 -14.94 2.81 14.70
C THR A 82 -13.87 1.81 14.30
N ALA A 83 -13.34 1.92 13.08
CA ALA A 83 -12.25 1.09 12.60
C ALA A 83 -11.02 1.19 13.49
N ARG A 84 -10.67 2.41 13.90
CA ARG A 84 -9.53 2.65 14.80
C ARG A 84 -9.72 1.96 16.15
N VAL A 85 -10.90 2.05 16.73
CA VAL A 85 -11.20 1.44 18.03
C VAL A 85 -11.08 -0.09 17.97
N VAL A 86 -11.65 -0.72 16.95
CA VAL A 86 -11.58 -2.19 16.84
C VAL A 86 -10.17 -2.70 16.57
N LEU A 87 -9.35 -1.94 15.85
CA LEU A 87 -7.94 -2.27 15.65
C LEU A 87 -7.12 -2.09 16.91
N GLN A 88 -7.43 -1.10 17.74
CA GLN A 88 -6.76 -0.90 19.03
C GLN A 88 -6.94 -2.10 19.97
N GLU A 89 -8.03 -2.83 19.87
CA GLU A 89 -8.26 -4.05 20.62
C GLU A 89 -7.22 -5.14 20.30
N GLN A 90 -6.61 -5.05 19.11
CA GLN A 90 -5.55 -5.94 18.66
C GLN A 90 -4.15 -5.30 18.78
N ASN A 91 -4.03 -4.20 19.49
CA ASN A 91 -2.80 -3.42 19.63
C ASN A 91 -2.30 -2.80 18.31
N LEU A 92 -3.21 -2.58 17.36
CA LEU A 92 -2.93 -1.92 16.10
C LEU A 92 -3.48 -0.50 16.13
N THR A 93 -2.71 0.44 15.61
CA THR A 93 -3.12 1.85 15.51
C THR A 93 -3.38 2.19 14.06
N LEU A 94 -4.65 2.45 13.72
CA LEU A 94 -5.04 2.87 12.38
C LEU A 94 -4.65 4.34 12.16
N ARG A 95 -4.04 4.58 11.00
CA ARG A 95 -3.65 5.93 10.57
C ARG A 95 -4.17 6.22 9.18
N ARG A 96 -4.55 7.47 9.00
CA ARG A 96 -4.91 7.98 7.68
C ARG A 96 -3.68 8.63 7.08
N THR A 97 -3.12 7.96 6.07
CA THR A 97 -1.86 8.37 5.43
C THR A 97 -2.10 8.75 3.97
N ALA A 98 -1.08 9.27 3.31
CA ALA A 98 -1.13 9.49 1.87
C ALA A 98 -1.29 8.14 1.15
N VAL A 99 -2.03 8.11 0.06
CA VAL A 99 -2.26 6.95 -0.81
C VAL A 99 -3.23 5.93 -0.21
N THR A 100 -3.00 5.48 1.02
CA THR A 100 -3.78 4.40 1.65
C THR A 100 -3.90 4.62 3.15
N LEU A 101 -4.72 3.80 3.78
CA LEU A 101 -4.72 3.68 5.24
C LEU A 101 -3.59 2.75 5.66
N THR A 102 -3.02 2.99 6.83
CA THR A 102 -1.97 2.14 7.39
C THR A 102 -2.26 1.82 8.85
N VAL A 103 -1.64 0.75 9.34
CA VAL A 103 -1.66 0.39 10.76
C VAL A 103 -0.25 0.30 11.30
N VAL A 104 -0.08 0.75 12.53
CA VAL A 104 1.17 0.65 13.29
C VAL A 104 0.99 -0.39 14.38
N GLY A 105 1.92 -1.33 14.47
CA GLY A 105 1.89 -2.40 15.46
C GLY A 105 2.29 -3.72 14.86
N GLU A 106 2.31 -4.75 15.68
CA GLU A 106 2.60 -6.11 15.22
C GLU A 106 1.34 -6.73 14.65
N LEU A 107 1.39 -7.09 13.37
CA LEU A 107 0.31 -7.82 12.72
C LEU A 107 0.20 -9.22 13.31
N PRO A 108 -1.02 -9.78 13.40
CA PRO A 108 -1.20 -11.15 13.85
C PRO A 108 -0.49 -12.11 12.89
N GLU A 109 0.02 -13.21 13.45
CA GLU A 109 0.63 -14.24 12.62
C GLU A 109 -0.42 -14.84 11.68
N PHE A 110 -0.07 -14.91 10.42
CA PHE A 110 -0.93 -15.49 9.41
C PHE A 110 -0.98 -17.01 9.62
N PRO A 111 -2.16 -17.59 9.94
CA PRO A 111 -2.27 -19.02 9.98
C PRO A 111 -2.19 -19.58 8.56
N GLU A 112 -1.14 -20.33 8.26
CA GLU A 112 -0.93 -20.97 6.96
C GLU A 112 -2.11 -21.88 6.54
N GLU A 113 -2.97 -22.23 7.49
CA GLU A 113 -4.12 -23.09 7.28
C GLU A 113 -5.34 -22.36 6.70
N ASP A 114 -5.38 -21.03 6.79
CA ASP A 114 -6.50 -20.22 6.28
C ASP A 114 -6.29 -19.65 4.88
N MET A 115 -5.25 -20.08 4.20
CA MET A 115 -5.17 -19.89 2.76
C MET A 115 -6.35 -20.65 2.14
N ALA A 116 -7.28 -19.92 1.55
CA ALA A 116 -8.49 -20.50 0.98
C ALA A 116 -8.13 -21.71 0.09
N PRO A 117 -8.55 -22.92 0.45
CA PRO A 117 -8.14 -24.12 -0.26
C PRO A 117 -8.76 -24.27 -1.65
N ASP A 118 -9.58 -23.31 -2.06
CA ASP A 118 -10.35 -23.35 -3.29
C ASP A 118 -9.94 -22.28 -4.31
N ALA A 119 -8.74 -21.69 -4.18
CA ALA A 119 -8.19 -20.91 -5.26
C ALA A 119 -7.77 -21.88 -6.36
N ASP A 120 -8.54 -21.95 -7.40
CA ASP A 120 -8.21 -22.70 -8.61
C ASP A 120 -6.86 -22.20 -9.13
N PRO A 121 -5.82 -23.07 -9.23
CA PRO A 121 -4.50 -22.62 -9.66
C PRO A 121 -4.46 -22.14 -11.12
N ASP A 122 -5.54 -22.31 -11.87
CA ASP A 122 -5.68 -21.87 -13.25
C ASP A 122 -6.38 -20.51 -13.39
N GLU A 123 -6.94 -19.97 -12.32
CA GLU A 123 -7.34 -18.57 -12.30
C GLU A 123 -6.16 -17.75 -11.82
N GLU A 124 -5.47 -17.11 -12.74
CA GLU A 124 -4.63 -15.96 -12.44
C GLU A 124 -5.55 -14.92 -11.80
N SER A 125 -5.81 -15.11 -10.51
CA SER A 125 -6.59 -14.14 -9.76
C SER A 125 -5.70 -12.92 -9.62
N GLU A 126 -6.07 -11.86 -10.31
CA GLU A 126 -5.57 -10.50 -10.06
C GLU A 126 -5.94 -10.03 -8.65
N PHE A 127 -6.42 -10.94 -7.82
CA PHE A 127 -6.71 -10.66 -6.43
C PHE A 127 -5.44 -10.80 -5.63
N GLU A 128 -4.92 -9.67 -5.20
CA GLU A 128 -3.88 -9.62 -4.18
C GLU A 128 -4.30 -10.50 -3.00
N GLU A 129 -3.40 -11.32 -2.52
CA GLU A 129 -3.66 -12.10 -1.32
C GLU A 129 -3.80 -11.14 -0.13
N LEU A 130 -4.98 -11.14 0.47
CA LEU A 130 -5.30 -10.26 1.58
C LEU A 130 -5.50 -11.07 2.86
N MET A 131 -4.91 -10.56 3.93
CA MET A 131 -5.11 -11.12 5.27
C MET A 131 -6.19 -10.32 6.00
N TRP A 132 -7.23 -11.01 6.48
CA TRP A 132 -8.26 -10.40 7.30
C TRP A 132 -7.68 -10.03 8.67
N LEU A 133 -7.94 -8.79 9.12
CA LEU A 133 -7.55 -8.31 10.44
C LEU A 133 -8.70 -8.29 11.42
N THR A 134 -9.80 -7.64 11.05
CA THR A 134 -10.98 -7.52 11.88
C THR A 134 -12.18 -7.06 11.06
N SER A 135 -13.37 -7.14 11.64
CA SER A 135 -14.58 -6.59 11.05
C SER A 135 -15.37 -5.80 12.11
N PHE A 136 -16.21 -4.92 11.64
CA PHE A 136 -17.06 -4.10 12.49
C PHE A 136 -18.35 -3.70 11.75
N TYR A 137 -19.31 -3.21 12.51
CA TYR A 137 -20.58 -2.71 11.96
C TYR A 137 -20.71 -1.22 12.23
N HIS A 138 -21.17 -0.51 11.23
CA HIS A 138 -21.52 0.91 11.33
C HIS A 138 -22.85 1.13 10.62
N GLU A 139 -23.85 1.64 11.32
CA GLU A 139 -25.20 1.90 10.77
C GLU A 139 -25.81 0.69 10.02
N GLU A 140 -25.73 -0.49 10.61
CA GLU A 140 -26.22 -1.76 10.05
C GLU A 140 -25.45 -2.28 8.83
N GLN A 141 -24.37 -1.60 8.43
CA GLN A 141 -23.47 -2.02 7.36
C GLN A 141 -22.25 -2.71 7.93
N GLU A 142 -21.90 -3.86 7.38
CA GLU A 142 -20.70 -4.59 7.76
C GLU A 142 -19.49 -4.11 6.99
N TYR A 143 -18.37 -3.93 7.70
CA TYR A 143 -17.08 -3.58 7.12
C TYR A 143 -16.02 -4.55 7.63
N ALA A 144 -15.03 -4.83 6.81
CA ALA A 144 -13.89 -5.63 7.21
C ALA A 144 -12.59 -4.95 6.77
N ILE A 145 -11.55 -5.14 7.57
CA ILE A 145 -10.24 -4.55 7.34
C ILE A 145 -9.26 -5.67 6.99
N TYR A 146 -8.57 -5.49 5.87
CA TYR A 146 -7.59 -6.43 5.33
C TYR A 146 -6.25 -5.74 5.13
N THR A 147 -5.18 -6.50 5.22
CA THR A 147 -3.84 -6.05 4.83
C THR A 147 -3.32 -6.95 3.71
N PRO A 148 -2.68 -6.40 2.67
CA PRO A 148 -2.09 -7.23 1.63
C PRO A 148 -0.93 -8.04 2.18
N LEU A 149 -0.82 -9.30 1.73
CA LEU A 149 0.30 -10.19 2.06
C LEU A 149 1.52 -9.90 1.21
N ASP A 150 1.29 -9.48 -0.03
CA ASP A 150 2.35 -9.07 -0.94
C ASP A 150 2.84 -7.66 -0.61
N PRO A 151 4.10 -7.35 -0.89
CA PRO A 151 4.62 -6.00 -0.69
C PRO A 151 3.82 -4.97 -1.50
N PHE A 152 3.36 -3.93 -0.84
CA PHE A 152 2.61 -2.85 -1.47
C PHE A 152 3.58 -1.75 -1.93
N PHE A 153 3.93 -1.78 -3.21
CA PHE A 153 4.84 -0.79 -3.79
C PHE A 153 4.10 0.42 -4.34
N ILE A 154 4.67 1.58 -4.13
CA ILE A 154 4.16 2.84 -4.66
C ILE A 154 5.18 3.39 -5.64
N LEU A 155 4.76 3.63 -6.88
CA LEU A 155 5.61 4.30 -7.86
C LEU A 155 5.44 5.81 -7.70
N ALA A 156 6.55 6.51 -7.47
CA ALA A 156 6.57 7.95 -7.27
C ALA A 156 7.61 8.61 -8.16
N ARG A 157 7.37 9.87 -8.49
CA ARG A 157 8.35 10.71 -9.18
C ARG A 157 9.20 11.42 -8.14
N MET A 158 10.51 11.40 -8.31
CA MET A 158 11.40 12.14 -7.44
C MET A 158 11.63 13.54 -8.00
N ASN A 159 11.43 14.57 -7.18
CA ASN A 159 11.71 15.94 -7.59
C ASN A 159 13.19 16.29 -7.41
N ASP A 160 13.59 17.48 -7.86
CA ASP A 160 15.00 17.94 -7.78
C ASP A 160 15.52 18.02 -6.33
N ASP A 161 14.63 18.16 -5.36
CA ASP A 161 14.97 18.20 -3.93
C ASP A 161 15.13 16.81 -3.32
N GLY A 162 14.83 15.75 -4.09
CA GLY A 162 14.90 14.37 -3.61
C GLY A 162 13.67 13.93 -2.83
N ASN A 163 12.56 14.64 -2.99
CA ASN A 163 11.29 14.28 -2.37
C ASN A 163 10.38 13.55 -3.36
N PRO A 164 9.67 12.51 -2.93
CA PRO A 164 8.74 11.81 -3.80
C PRO A 164 7.45 12.59 -3.99
N GLU A 165 6.92 12.53 -5.19
CA GLU A 165 5.64 13.10 -5.57
C GLU A 165 4.77 12.02 -6.21
N LEU A 166 3.48 12.05 -5.90
CA LEU A 166 2.54 11.13 -6.51
C LEU A 166 2.42 11.41 -8.00
N LEU A 167 2.32 10.35 -8.78
CA LEU A 167 2.14 10.46 -10.23
C LEU A 167 0.73 10.93 -10.55
N SER A 168 0.62 11.76 -11.60
CA SER A 168 -0.67 12.05 -12.21
C SER A 168 -1.18 10.83 -12.97
N GLU A 169 -2.49 10.78 -13.24
CA GLU A 169 -3.06 9.69 -14.03
C GLU A 169 -2.40 9.54 -15.39
N GLU A 170 -2.06 10.64 -16.05
CA GLU A 170 -1.38 10.63 -17.35
C GLU A 170 0.01 10.03 -17.26
N GLU A 171 0.76 10.38 -16.22
CA GLU A 171 2.10 9.82 -15.99
C GLU A 171 2.02 8.32 -15.67
N PHE A 172 1.06 7.93 -14.85
CA PHE A 172 0.86 6.54 -14.49
C PHE A 172 0.51 5.69 -15.71
N GLN A 173 -0.42 6.15 -16.54
CA GLN A 173 -0.80 5.45 -17.78
C GLN A 173 0.38 5.31 -18.75
N ARG A 174 1.25 6.31 -18.79
CA ARG A 174 2.46 6.26 -19.63
C ARG A 174 3.47 5.23 -19.13
N LEU A 175 3.57 5.07 -17.81
CA LEU A 175 4.52 4.13 -17.18
C LEU A 175 3.95 2.73 -17.00
N GLU A 176 2.64 2.58 -17.00
CA GLU A 176 1.96 1.30 -16.81
C GLU A 176 2.50 0.17 -17.71
N PRO A 177 2.73 0.38 -19.02
CA PRO A 177 3.32 -0.67 -19.87
C PRO A 177 4.74 -1.07 -19.48
N MET A 178 5.43 -0.23 -18.71
CA MET A 178 6.81 -0.47 -18.28
C MET A 178 6.89 -1.17 -16.92
N LEU A 179 5.80 -1.19 -16.17
CA LEU A 179 5.76 -1.79 -14.83
C LEU A 179 6.20 -3.26 -14.80
N PRO A 180 5.77 -4.14 -15.75
CA PRO A 180 6.22 -5.52 -15.76
C PRO A 180 7.73 -5.66 -15.92
N MET A 181 8.35 -4.79 -16.70
CA MET A 181 9.81 -4.77 -16.87
C MET A 181 10.53 -4.36 -15.59
N LEU A 182 9.92 -3.46 -14.83
CA LEU A 182 10.48 -2.98 -13.56
C LEU A 182 10.37 -4.04 -12.47
N GLU A 183 9.25 -4.72 -12.42
CA GLU A 183 9.07 -5.84 -11.51
C GLU A 183 10.09 -6.94 -11.77
N ASP A 184 10.30 -7.30 -13.03
CA ASP A 184 11.30 -8.30 -13.43
C ASP A 184 12.71 -7.90 -12.99
N GLN A 185 13.09 -6.65 -13.21
CA GLN A 185 14.40 -6.14 -12.78
C GLN A 185 14.56 -6.12 -11.27
N PHE A 186 13.50 -5.76 -10.57
CA PHE A 186 13.50 -5.73 -9.11
C PHE A 186 13.67 -7.13 -8.52
N PHE A 187 12.95 -8.10 -9.04
CA PHE A 187 13.06 -9.48 -8.56
C PHE A 187 14.40 -10.13 -8.92
N ASP A 188 14.99 -9.75 -10.06
CA ASP A 188 16.33 -10.22 -10.42
C ASP A 188 17.43 -9.71 -9.47
N GLU A 189 17.28 -8.52 -8.93
CA GLU A 189 18.24 -7.97 -7.96
C GLU A 189 18.10 -8.53 -6.56
N LEU A 190 16.94 -9.14 -6.24
CA LEU A 190 16.70 -9.75 -4.93
C LEU A 190 17.23 -11.18 -4.81
N ASP A 191 17.63 -11.78 -5.90
CA ASP A 191 18.23 -13.13 -5.92
C ASP A 191 19.73 -13.07 -5.51
#